data_889f66719358bbc9d476529d1303e9f7
#
_entry.id   889f66719358bbc9d476529d1303e9f7
#
_cell.length_a   1.000
_cell.length_b   1.000
_cell.length_c   1.000
_cell.angle_alpha   90.00
_cell.angle_beta   90.00
_cell.angle_gamma   90.00
#
_symmetry.space_group_name_H-M   'P 1'
#
loop_
_entity.id
_entity.type
_entity.pdbx_description
1 polymer ?
#
loop_
_entity_poly.entity_id
_entity_poly.type
_entity_poly.pdbx_seq_one_letter_code
_entity_poly.pdbx_strand_id
1 'polypeptide(L)'
;MKRIGMLTSGGDCQALNAAMRGVVKCLVNSKEKVEIYGFIDGYKGLIYGNFRMLDGRDFSGILTKGGTILGSSRTPFKTIKDPDEDGIDKVDAMKQNYYKLRLDCIVILGGNGTHKTANLLRTEGLNVITLPKTIDNDLWGTDMTFGFQSAVNIATDAIDCIHTTASSHARTFIVEVMGHKVGYLTLNAGMAGGADIILIPEIPYDIKKIVEAIDRRTKNGSRFTILAVAEGAISKEDAKLSKKEYKEKMKNYKYPSVSYELAEQIQKMTGTEVRVTVPGHTQRGGSPCPYDRVFASRLGAEAGALILKGEYGFMVGYKNREIVKVPLEEVAGKLKMVSPDSDIVKEAKMLGISFGD
;
A
#
# COMPACT_ATOMS: atom_id res chain seq x y z
N MET A 1 -25.77 12.10 20.70
CA MET A 1 -24.42 11.58 21.06
C MET A 1 -24.13 10.43 20.11
N LYS A 2 -23.02 10.48 19.38
CA LYS A 2 -22.62 9.43 18.44
C LYS A 2 -21.48 8.60 19.01
N ARG A 3 -21.51 7.29 18.82
CA ARG A 3 -20.51 6.32 19.25
C ARG A 3 -19.80 5.74 18.04
N ILE A 4 -18.52 6.04 17.88
CA ILE A 4 -17.75 5.74 16.68
C ILE A 4 -16.64 4.76 17.03
N GLY A 5 -16.69 3.58 16.41
CA GLY A 5 -15.57 2.64 16.39
C GLY A 5 -14.51 3.10 15.39
N MET A 6 -13.24 2.84 15.68
CA MET A 6 -12.14 3.13 14.76
C MET A 6 -11.11 2.02 14.84
N LEU A 7 -10.62 1.55 13.69
CA LEU A 7 -9.55 0.55 13.62
C LEU A 7 -8.65 0.75 12.39
N THR A 8 -7.41 0.29 12.53
CA THR A 8 -6.41 0.23 11.46
C THR A 8 -6.01 -1.21 11.21
N SER A 9 -6.08 -1.70 9.97
CA SER A 9 -5.88 -3.11 9.66
C SER A 9 -4.92 -3.32 8.48
N GLY A 10 -4.18 -4.44 8.54
CA GLY A 10 -3.19 -4.82 7.54
C GLY A 10 -1.81 -4.19 7.79
N GLY A 11 -0.95 -4.13 6.78
CA GLY A 11 0.33 -3.43 6.87
C GLY A 11 0.12 -1.95 7.17
N ASP A 12 0.97 -1.37 8.00
CA ASP A 12 0.92 0.05 8.34
C ASP A 12 1.48 0.96 7.22
N CYS A 13 1.32 2.23 7.40
CA CYS A 13 1.98 3.28 6.63
C CYS A 13 2.14 4.54 7.49
N GLN A 14 2.90 5.49 6.98
CA GLN A 14 3.26 6.71 7.72
C GLN A 14 2.05 7.59 8.08
N ALA A 15 0.99 7.61 7.27
CA ALA A 15 -0.08 8.61 7.38
C ALA A 15 -1.36 8.14 8.10
N LEU A 16 -1.36 6.94 8.72
CA LEU A 16 -2.52 6.41 9.45
C LEU A 16 -3.00 7.34 10.56
N ASN A 17 -2.08 7.83 11.38
CA ASN A 17 -2.40 8.74 12.47
C ASN A 17 -2.97 10.08 11.97
N ALA A 18 -2.45 10.59 10.85
CA ALA A 18 -2.97 11.81 10.22
C ALA A 18 -4.43 11.64 9.76
N ALA A 19 -4.77 10.48 9.17
CA ALA A 19 -6.12 10.16 8.73
C ALA A 19 -7.08 10.04 9.93
N MET A 20 -6.72 9.28 10.95
CA MET A 20 -7.53 9.14 12.18
C MET A 20 -7.76 10.50 12.85
N ARG A 21 -6.69 11.31 12.95
CA ARG A 21 -6.79 12.67 13.46
C ARG A 21 -7.76 13.52 12.64
N GLY A 22 -7.77 13.40 11.32
CA GLY A 22 -8.72 14.10 10.44
C GLY A 22 -10.16 13.77 10.79
N VAL A 23 -10.50 12.49 10.93
CA VAL A 23 -11.83 12.03 11.37
C VAL A 23 -12.23 12.67 12.70
N VAL A 24 -11.37 12.51 13.72
CA VAL A 24 -11.71 12.93 15.08
C VAL A 24 -11.78 14.45 15.20
N LYS A 25 -10.90 15.19 14.56
CA LYS A 25 -10.95 16.67 14.58
C LYS A 25 -12.23 17.19 13.91
N CYS A 26 -12.69 16.57 12.83
CA CYS A 26 -13.99 16.92 12.23
C CYS A 26 -15.15 16.68 13.21
N LEU A 27 -15.17 15.53 13.86
CA LEU A 27 -16.23 15.15 14.80
C LEU A 27 -16.24 16.02 16.05
N VAL A 28 -15.10 16.23 16.70
CA VAL A 28 -14.98 17.02 17.94
C VAL A 28 -15.28 18.50 17.72
N ASN A 29 -14.96 19.05 16.55
CA ASN A 29 -15.28 20.42 16.21
C ASN A 29 -16.75 20.63 15.78
N SER A 30 -17.53 19.55 15.69
CA SER A 30 -18.97 19.64 15.44
C SER A 30 -19.75 19.95 16.74
N LYS A 31 -21.05 20.24 16.61
CA LYS A 31 -21.94 20.43 17.76
C LYS A 31 -22.36 19.10 18.41
N GLU A 32 -22.06 17.95 17.78
CA GLU A 32 -22.44 16.63 18.25
C GLU A 32 -21.49 16.16 19.37
N LYS A 33 -22.05 15.55 20.42
CA LYS A 33 -21.27 14.81 21.39
C LYS A 33 -20.85 13.47 20.79
N VAL A 34 -19.57 13.14 20.85
CA VAL A 34 -18.97 11.95 20.23
C VAL A 34 -18.13 11.18 21.24
N GLU A 35 -18.32 9.86 21.27
CA GLU A 35 -17.46 8.89 21.97
C GLU A 35 -16.67 8.10 20.92
N ILE A 36 -15.36 7.97 21.08
CA ILE A 36 -14.47 7.26 20.16
C ILE A 36 -13.95 5.98 20.80
N TYR A 37 -14.23 4.85 20.17
CA TYR A 37 -13.78 3.52 20.56
C TYR A 37 -12.67 3.06 19.62
N GLY A 38 -11.41 3.20 20.02
CA GLY A 38 -10.24 2.76 19.23
C GLY A 38 -9.97 1.28 19.46
N PHE A 39 -10.26 0.41 18.49
CA PHE A 39 -9.98 -1.03 18.57
C PHE A 39 -8.50 -1.30 18.37
N ILE A 40 -7.91 -2.02 19.30
CA ILE A 40 -6.48 -2.34 19.29
C ILE A 40 -6.20 -3.50 18.33
N ASP A 41 -5.14 -3.37 17.54
CA ASP A 41 -4.71 -4.40 16.57
C ASP A 41 -5.77 -4.73 15.50
N GLY A 42 -6.52 -3.72 15.07
CA GLY A 42 -7.42 -3.83 13.93
C GLY A 42 -8.65 -4.70 14.17
N TYR A 43 -8.99 -5.56 13.19
CA TYR A 43 -10.13 -6.46 13.33
C TYR A 43 -10.01 -7.40 14.54
N LYS A 44 -8.79 -7.75 14.94
CA LYS A 44 -8.57 -8.56 16.15
C LYS A 44 -9.18 -7.88 17.37
N GLY A 45 -8.96 -6.58 17.53
CA GLY A 45 -9.58 -5.82 18.63
C GLY A 45 -11.11 -5.80 18.56
N LEU A 46 -11.68 -5.70 17.36
CA LEU A 46 -13.14 -5.74 17.18
C LEU A 46 -13.72 -7.14 17.46
N ILE A 47 -13.02 -8.22 17.09
CA ILE A 47 -13.43 -9.61 17.35
C ILE A 47 -13.46 -9.89 18.86
N TYR A 48 -12.39 -9.55 19.57
CA TYR A 48 -12.25 -9.89 20.99
C TYR A 48 -12.71 -8.80 21.97
N GLY A 49 -13.26 -7.69 21.46
CA GLY A 49 -13.71 -6.57 22.28
C GLY A 49 -12.58 -5.80 22.96
N ASN A 50 -11.37 -5.81 22.39
CA ASN A 50 -10.22 -5.07 22.91
C ASN A 50 -10.16 -3.66 22.30
N PHE A 51 -10.51 -2.65 23.11
CA PHE A 51 -10.55 -1.24 22.69
C PHE A 51 -10.11 -0.29 23.79
N ARG A 52 -9.77 0.93 23.40
CA ARG A 52 -9.60 2.07 24.31
C ARG A 52 -10.64 3.12 24.00
N MET A 53 -11.17 3.76 25.05
CA MET A 53 -11.87 5.03 24.88
C MET A 53 -10.85 6.12 24.60
N LEU A 54 -11.11 6.90 23.56
CA LEU A 54 -10.23 7.97 23.09
C LEU A 54 -10.97 9.30 23.09
N ASP A 55 -10.23 10.36 23.38
CA ASP A 55 -10.75 11.73 23.28
C ASP A 55 -9.91 12.59 22.32
N GLY A 56 -10.31 13.86 22.15
CA GLY A 56 -9.61 14.78 21.24
C GLY A 56 -8.13 15.03 21.58
N ARG A 57 -7.70 14.76 22.83
CA ARG A 57 -6.32 14.93 23.29
C ARG A 57 -5.43 13.80 22.79
N ASP A 58 -5.95 12.57 22.70
CA ASP A 58 -5.22 11.42 22.15
C ASP A 58 -4.79 11.65 20.70
N PHE A 59 -5.50 12.52 19.98
CA PHE A 59 -5.22 12.88 18.58
C PHE A 59 -4.43 14.18 18.44
N SER A 60 -3.96 14.75 19.54
CA SER A 60 -3.06 15.90 19.54
C SER A 60 -1.60 15.42 19.34
N GLY A 61 -0.83 16.14 18.51
CA GLY A 61 0.58 15.82 18.28
C GLY A 61 0.87 14.60 17.39
N ILE A 62 -0.16 13.87 16.90
CA ILE A 62 0.05 12.65 16.11
C ILE A 62 0.10 12.88 14.59
N LEU A 63 -0.09 14.12 14.11
CA LEU A 63 -0.10 14.43 12.68
C LEU A 63 1.20 14.00 11.97
N THR A 64 2.32 14.15 12.64
CA THR A 64 3.66 13.84 12.12
C THR A 64 4.19 12.49 12.59
N LYS A 65 3.43 11.80 13.43
CA LYS A 65 3.82 10.49 13.98
C LYS A 65 3.44 9.38 12.99
N GLY A 66 4.43 8.65 12.50
CA GLY A 66 4.23 7.48 11.64
C GLY A 66 3.61 6.29 12.38
N GLY A 67 3.28 5.25 11.61
CA GLY A 67 2.58 4.08 12.14
C GLY A 67 1.16 4.40 12.62
N THR A 68 0.68 3.66 13.60
CA THR A 68 -0.67 3.80 14.15
C THR A 68 -0.70 3.73 15.67
N ILE A 69 -1.43 4.65 16.32
CA ILE A 69 -1.62 4.65 17.78
C ILE A 69 -2.55 3.51 18.26
N LEU A 70 -3.25 2.84 17.34
CA LEU A 70 -4.16 1.72 17.65
C LEU A 70 -3.51 0.35 17.43
N GLY A 71 -2.29 0.29 16.90
CA GLY A 71 -1.73 -0.96 16.42
C GLY A 71 -2.46 -1.49 15.18
N SER A 72 -1.91 -2.52 14.56
CA SER A 72 -2.49 -3.15 13.38
C SER A 72 -2.14 -4.63 13.33
N SER A 73 -3.06 -5.44 12.83
CA SER A 73 -2.82 -6.85 12.58
C SER A 73 -3.39 -7.29 11.24
N ARG A 74 -2.92 -8.43 10.73
CA ARG A 74 -3.48 -9.06 9.54
C ARG A 74 -4.54 -10.07 9.95
N THR A 75 -5.79 -9.82 9.52
CA THR A 75 -6.89 -10.78 9.61
C THR A 75 -7.29 -11.12 8.17
N PRO A 76 -6.82 -12.27 7.61
CA PRO A 76 -7.03 -12.59 6.21
C PRO A 76 -8.51 -12.78 5.89
N PHE A 77 -9.01 -12.11 4.85
CA PHE A 77 -10.40 -12.25 4.41
C PHE A 77 -10.78 -13.69 4.04
N LYS A 78 -9.82 -14.49 3.55
CA LYS A 78 -10.08 -15.89 3.18
C LYS A 78 -10.56 -16.75 4.34
N THR A 79 -10.10 -16.44 5.55
CA THR A 79 -10.41 -17.19 6.77
C THR A 79 -11.28 -16.38 7.74
N ILE A 80 -11.90 -15.30 7.27
CA ILE A 80 -12.70 -14.42 8.15
C ILE A 80 -13.99 -15.12 8.63
N LYS A 81 -14.55 -16.01 7.81
CA LYS A 81 -15.74 -16.80 8.13
C LYS A 81 -15.43 -18.13 8.83
N ASP A 82 -14.16 -18.53 8.87
CA ASP A 82 -13.75 -19.72 9.60
C ASP A 82 -13.68 -19.36 11.09
N PRO A 83 -14.15 -20.21 12.03
CA PRO A 83 -13.91 -20.01 13.43
C PRO A 83 -12.41 -19.87 13.74
N ASP A 84 -12.09 -19.21 14.83
CA ASP A 84 -10.71 -19.19 15.32
C ASP A 84 -10.36 -20.49 16.08
N GLU A 85 -9.17 -20.53 16.67
CA GLU A 85 -8.67 -21.70 17.41
C GLU A 85 -9.54 -22.03 18.65
N ASP A 86 -10.24 -21.04 19.21
CA ASP A 86 -11.15 -21.17 20.34
C ASP A 86 -12.60 -21.42 19.89
N GLY A 87 -12.86 -21.59 18.60
CA GLY A 87 -14.18 -21.84 18.02
C GLY A 87 -15.06 -20.59 17.87
N ILE A 88 -14.50 -19.39 17.99
CA ILE A 88 -15.25 -18.13 17.89
C ILE A 88 -15.56 -17.83 16.43
N ASP A 89 -16.84 -17.64 16.10
CA ASP A 89 -17.25 -17.02 14.83
C ASP A 89 -16.85 -15.54 14.83
N LYS A 90 -15.84 -15.23 14.03
CA LYS A 90 -15.24 -13.89 13.98
C LYS A 90 -16.23 -12.82 13.50
N VAL A 91 -17.10 -13.16 12.56
CA VAL A 91 -18.07 -12.19 12.00
C VAL A 91 -19.14 -11.90 13.04
N ASP A 92 -19.67 -12.95 13.68
CA ASP A 92 -20.67 -12.78 14.73
C ASP A 92 -20.10 -12.03 15.95
N ALA A 93 -18.88 -12.36 16.38
CA ALA A 93 -18.19 -11.66 17.46
C ALA A 93 -18.03 -10.15 17.17
N MET A 94 -17.64 -9.77 15.93
CA MET A 94 -17.57 -8.36 15.53
C MET A 94 -18.94 -7.67 15.59
N LYS A 95 -20.01 -8.36 15.17
CA LYS A 95 -21.39 -7.84 15.27
C LYS A 95 -21.82 -7.67 16.72
N GLN A 96 -21.58 -8.68 17.55
CA GLN A 96 -21.92 -8.62 18.99
C GLN A 96 -21.24 -7.44 19.67
N ASN A 97 -19.95 -7.22 19.43
CA ASN A 97 -19.22 -6.08 19.99
C ASN A 97 -19.74 -4.74 19.47
N TYR A 98 -20.10 -4.65 18.19
CA TYR A 98 -20.70 -3.46 17.60
C TYR A 98 -22.01 -3.08 18.32
N TYR A 99 -22.92 -4.03 18.49
CA TYR A 99 -24.20 -3.80 19.15
C TYR A 99 -24.09 -3.61 20.66
N LYS A 100 -23.21 -4.37 21.32
CA LYS A 100 -22.94 -4.25 22.77
C LYS A 100 -22.45 -2.85 23.13
N LEU A 101 -21.56 -2.28 22.32
CA LEU A 101 -21.04 -0.93 22.49
C LEU A 101 -22.00 0.14 21.94
N ARG A 102 -23.08 -0.25 21.28
CA ARG A 102 -24.05 0.64 20.66
C ARG A 102 -23.37 1.62 19.67
N LEU A 103 -22.48 1.09 18.85
CA LEU A 103 -21.78 1.92 17.86
C LEU A 103 -22.74 2.39 16.77
N ASP A 104 -22.65 3.65 16.40
CA ASP A 104 -23.37 4.20 15.26
C ASP A 104 -22.65 3.90 13.93
N CYS A 105 -21.32 3.80 13.96
CA CYS A 105 -20.49 3.53 12.79
C CYS A 105 -19.11 3.01 13.22
N ILE A 106 -18.45 2.28 12.31
CA ILE A 106 -17.01 1.96 12.42
C ILE A 106 -16.26 2.60 11.25
N VAL A 107 -15.21 3.35 11.56
CA VAL A 107 -14.23 3.86 10.59
C VAL A 107 -13.08 2.88 10.47
N ILE A 108 -12.85 2.35 9.28
CA ILE A 108 -11.90 1.28 9.02
C ILE A 108 -10.83 1.79 8.05
N LEU A 109 -9.58 1.82 8.51
CA LEU A 109 -8.45 2.25 7.68
C LEU A 109 -7.65 1.02 7.24
N GLY A 110 -7.55 0.77 5.93
CA GLY A 110 -6.84 -0.42 5.47
C GLY A 110 -6.68 -0.55 3.96
N GLY A 111 -6.07 -1.67 3.55
CA GLY A 111 -5.84 -2.03 2.15
C GLY A 111 -6.96 -2.91 1.58
N ASN A 112 -6.70 -3.57 0.45
CA ASN A 112 -7.70 -4.36 -0.30
C ASN A 112 -8.39 -5.44 0.55
N GLY A 113 -7.63 -6.24 1.31
CA GLY A 113 -8.20 -7.27 2.20
C GLY A 113 -9.11 -6.68 3.26
N THR A 114 -8.73 -5.54 3.82
CA THR A 114 -9.51 -4.80 4.83
C THR A 114 -10.85 -4.32 4.27
N HIS A 115 -10.86 -3.80 3.03
CA HIS A 115 -12.09 -3.35 2.36
C HIS A 115 -13.05 -4.53 2.07
N LYS A 116 -12.53 -5.73 1.78
CA LYS A 116 -13.37 -6.93 1.65
C LYS A 116 -14.11 -7.27 2.94
N THR A 117 -13.39 -7.25 4.07
CA THR A 117 -14.00 -7.48 5.39
C THR A 117 -14.96 -6.35 5.76
N ALA A 118 -14.63 -5.08 5.47
CA ALA A 118 -15.52 -3.95 5.71
C ALA A 118 -16.81 -4.07 4.90
N ASN A 119 -16.73 -4.49 3.63
CA ASN A 119 -17.92 -4.73 2.81
C ASN A 119 -18.76 -5.90 3.32
N LEU A 120 -18.12 -6.97 3.81
CA LEU A 120 -18.84 -8.06 4.48
C LEU A 120 -19.61 -7.55 5.70
N LEU A 121 -18.98 -6.77 6.60
CA LEU A 121 -19.65 -6.19 7.75
C LEU A 121 -20.82 -5.28 7.34
N ARG A 122 -20.69 -4.51 6.26
CA ARG A 122 -21.78 -3.73 5.68
C ARG A 122 -22.95 -4.63 5.25
N THR A 123 -22.68 -5.74 4.58
CA THR A 123 -23.75 -6.69 4.19
C THR A 123 -24.40 -7.39 5.37
N GLU A 124 -23.69 -7.47 6.50
CA GLU A 124 -24.21 -7.94 7.79
C GLU A 124 -24.97 -6.88 8.59
N GLY A 125 -25.20 -5.70 8.01
CA GLY A 125 -26.02 -4.64 8.58
C GLY A 125 -25.27 -3.62 9.45
N LEU A 126 -23.94 -3.63 9.48
CA LEU A 126 -23.16 -2.64 10.23
C LEU A 126 -22.93 -1.38 9.39
N ASN A 127 -22.99 -0.22 10.02
CA ASN A 127 -22.59 1.04 9.41
C ASN A 127 -21.07 1.14 9.40
N VAL A 128 -20.48 1.20 8.21
CA VAL A 128 -19.03 1.28 8.03
C VAL A 128 -18.67 2.40 7.06
N ILE A 129 -17.56 3.07 7.32
CA ILE A 129 -16.87 3.98 6.40
C ILE A 129 -15.42 3.53 6.32
N THR A 130 -14.83 3.51 5.14
CA THR A 130 -13.44 3.12 4.99
C THR A 130 -12.57 4.23 4.42
N LEU A 131 -11.28 4.18 4.77
CA LEU A 131 -10.25 5.06 4.25
C LEU A 131 -9.15 4.25 3.54
N PRO A 132 -8.71 4.70 2.34
CA PRO A 132 -7.81 3.95 1.47
C PRO A 132 -6.36 4.03 1.95
N LYS A 133 -5.94 3.11 2.81
CA LYS A 133 -4.61 3.01 3.38
C LYS A 133 -3.82 1.90 2.68
N THR A 134 -2.82 2.29 1.92
CA THR A 134 -1.77 1.40 1.41
C THR A 134 -0.63 2.21 0.81
N ILE A 135 0.59 1.68 0.90
CA ILE A 135 1.74 2.25 0.18
C ILE A 135 1.77 1.80 -1.30
N ASP A 136 0.97 0.80 -1.66
CA ASP A 136 1.01 0.16 -2.98
C ASP A 136 0.17 0.92 -4.03
N ASN A 137 -0.72 1.81 -3.60
CA ASN A 137 -1.70 2.54 -4.43
C ASN A 137 -2.58 1.62 -5.30
N ASP A 138 -2.93 0.44 -4.77
CA ASP A 138 -3.57 -0.66 -5.47
C ASP A 138 -5.10 -0.75 -5.28
N LEU A 139 -5.71 0.23 -4.59
CA LEU A 139 -7.14 0.22 -4.31
C LEU A 139 -7.96 0.76 -5.48
N TRP A 140 -8.95 -0.03 -5.91
CA TRP A 140 -9.92 0.41 -6.90
C TRP A 140 -10.80 1.53 -6.33
N GLY A 141 -11.20 2.46 -7.20
CA GLY A 141 -12.12 3.53 -6.81
C GLY A 141 -11.44 4.80 -6.31
N THR A 142 -10.12 4.82 -6.25
CA THR A 142 -9.35 6.02 -5.88
C THR A 142 -8.09 6.16 -6.73
N ASP A 143 -7.74 7.39 -7.12
CA ASP A 143 -6.51 7.66 -7.86
C ASP A 143 -5.28 7.57 -6.94
N MET A 144 -5.45 7.91 -5.67
CA MET A 144 -4.37 7.96 -4.68
C MET A 144 -4.80 7.33 -3.36
N THR A 145 -3.86 6.62 -2.72
CA THR A 145 -3.98 6.13 -1.35
C THR A 145 -3.01 6.87 -0.44
N PHE A 146 -3.38 7.11 0.82
CA PHE A 146 -2.44 7.73 1.75
C PHE A 146 -1.41 6.71 2.27
N GLY A 147 -0.19 7.20 2.45
CA GLY A 147 1.01 6.40 2.69
C GLY A 147 1.82 6.14 1.42
N PHE A 148 1.21 6.21 0.24
CA PHE A 148 1.89 5.99 -1.03
C PHE A 148 2.99 7.02 -1.28
N GLN A 149 2.68 8.31 -1.18
CA GLN A 149 3.65 9.36 -1.49
C GLN A 149 4.83 9.36 -0.49
N SER A 150 4.58 9.06 0.77
CA SER A 150 5.65 8.91 1.77
C SER A 150 6.57 7.73 1.44
N ALA A 151 6.00 6.60 0.98
CA ALA A 151 6.78 5.45 0.56
C ALA A 151 7.56 5.71 -0.73
N VAL A 152 6.98 6.46 -1.70
CA VAL A 152 7.70 6.92 -2.90
C VAL A 152 8.93 7.72 -2.50
N ASN A 153 8.79 8.69 -1.57
CA ASN A 153 9.92 9.49 -1.12
C ASN A 153 11.05 8.62 -0.56
N ILE A 154 10.73 7.67 0.34
CA ILE A 154 11.75 6.80 0.94
C ILE A 154 12.41 5.88 -0.09
N ALA A 155 11.63 5.34 -1.03
CA ALA A 155 12.18 4.51 -2.11
C ALA A 155 13.07 5.34 -3.05
N THR A 156 12.68 6.58 -3.35
CA THR A 156 13.49 7.53 -4.13
C THR A 156 14.79 7.87 -3.43
N ASP A 157 14.74 8.22 -2.12
CA ASP A 157 15.93 8.49 -1.32
C ASP A 157 16.93 7.32 -1.34
N ALA A 158 16.42 6.08 -1.32
CA ALA A 158 17.27 4.89 -1.44
C ALA A 158 17.94 4.80 -2.83
N ILE A 159 17.20 5.11 -3.91
CA ILE A 159 17.75 5.13 -5.27
C ILE A 159 18.79 6.25 -5.40
N ASP A 160 18.55 7.45 -4.86
CA ASP A 160 19.47 8.59 -4.88
C ASP A 160 20.77 8.26 -4.15
N CYS A 161 20.69 7.59 -3.00
CA CYS A 161 21.89 7.09 -2.30
C CYS A 161 22.69 6.12 -3.17
N ILE A 162 22.02 5.25 -3.94
CA ILE A 162 22.69 4.31 -4.85
C ILE A 162 23.34 5.04 -6.04
N HIS A 163 22.74 6.11 -6.57
CA HIS A 163 23.31 6.89 -7.66
C HIS A 163 24.74 7.36 -7.36
N THR A 164 24.97 7.88 -6.17
CA THR A 164 26.29 8.44 -5.77
C THR A 164 27.35 7.35 -5.70
N THR A 165 27.01 6.17 -5.18
CA THR A 165 27.97 5.05 -5.12
C THR A 165 28.13 4.34 -6.48
N ALA A 166 27.06 4.26 -7.28
CA ALA A 166 27.09 3.65 -8.61
C ALA A 166 28.04 4.42 -9.54
N SER A 167 28.01 5.73 -9.52
CA SER A 167 28.90 6.58 -10.32
C SER A 167 30.38 6.37 -9.99
N SER A 168 30.69 6.00 -8.74
CA SER A 168 32.06 5.77 -8.29
C SER A 168 32.62 4.40 -8.71
N HIS A 169 31.78 3.39 -8.92
CA HIS A 169 32.19 2.00 -9.04
C HIS A 169 31.94 1.32 -10.38
N ALA A 170 31.33 2.01 -11.36
CA ALA A 170 31.07 1.45 -12.69
C ALA A 170 30.37 0.07 -12.68
N ARG A 171 29.30 -0.07 -11.87
CA ARG A 171 28.57 -1.33 -11.63
C ARG A 171 27.11 -1.20 -12.01
N THR A 172 26.44 -2.34 -12.10
CA THR A 172 24.98 -2.40 -12.16
C THR A 172 24.40 -2.55 -10.74
N PHE A 173 23.41 -1.75 -10.41
CA PHE A 173 22.70 -1.80 -9.14
C PHE A 173 21.23 -2.09 -9.35
N ILE A 174 20.67 -2.92 -8.49
CA ILE A 174 19.26 -3.21 -8.39
C ILE A 174 18.76 -2.68 -7.06
N VAL A 175 17.72 -1.84 -7.08
CA VAL A 175 16.97 -1.41 -5.90
C VAL A 175 15.61 -2.08 -5.94
N GLU A 176 15.35 -2.99 -4.99
CA GLU A 176 14.07 -3.67 -4.88
C GLU A 176 13.07 -2.80 -4.12
N VAL A 177 11.94 -2.55 -4.73
CA VAL A 177 10.89 -1.68 -4.20
C VAL A 177 9.65 -2.50 -3.89
N MET A 178 9.00 -2.22 -2.75
CA MET A 178 7.73 -2.83 -2.37
C MET A 178 6.62 -2.46 -3.36
N GLY A 179 5.44 -3.05 -3.22
CA GLY A 179 4.28 -2.81 -4.09
C GLY A 179 3.42 -4.07 -4.28
N HIS A 180 3.83 -5.17 -3.68
CA HIS A 180 3.16 -6.46 -3.73
C HIS A 180 2.87 -6.92 -5.16
N LYS A 181 1.65 -6.69 -5.66
CA LYS A 181 1.19 -7.16 -6.99
C LYS A 181 1.11 -6.06 -8.04
N VAL A 182 1.44 -4.84 -7.68
CA VAL A 182 1.32 -3.67 -8.57
C VAL A 182 2.60 -2.85 -8.58
N GLY A 183 2.86 -2.20 -9.69
CA GLY A 183 4.09 -1.48 -9.94
C GLY A 183 4.07 0.02 -9.65
N TYR A 184 2.98 0.58 -9.10
CA TYR A 184 2.89 2.04 -8.90
C TYR A 184 4.03 2.62 -8.09
N LEU A 185 4.41 1.97 -6.97
CA LEU A 185 5.47 2.46 -6.09
C LEU A 185 6.82 2.44 -6.81
N THR A 186 7.14 1.33 -7.47
CA THR A 186 8.39 1.15 -8.21
C THR A 186 8.48 2.10 -9.42
N LEU A 187 7.38 2.27 -10.15
CA LEU A 187 7.32 3.17 -11.30
C LEU A 187 7.60 4.63 -10.88
N ASN A 188 6.91 5.10 -9.86
CA ASN A 188 7.07 6.48 -9.40
C ASN A 188 8.45 6.72 -8.76
N ALA A 189 8.91 5.82 -7.89
CA ALA A 189 10.22 5.95 -7.25
C ALA A 189 11.37 5.79 -8.28
N GLY A 190 11.24 4.86 -9.22
CA GLY A 190 12.23 4.65 -10.27
C GLY A 190 12.35 5.84 -11.21
N MET A 191 11.23 6.44 -11.64
CA MET A 191 11.25 7.67 -12.42
C MET A 191 11.83 8.85 -11.65
N ALA A 192 11.40 9.04 -10.41
CA ALA A 192 11.86 10.14 -9.56
C ALA A 192 13.36 10.03 -9.23
N GLY A 193 13.85 8.82 -8.94
CA GLY A 193 15.25 8.55 -8.64
C GLY A 193 16.12 8.32 -9.89
N GLY A 194 15.60 8.51 -11.12
CA GLY A 194 16.37 8.40 -12.35
C GLY A 194 16.89 6.98 -12.66
N ALA A 195 16.11 5.94 -12.33
CA ALA A 195 16.44 4.58 -12.73
C ALA A 195 16.44 4.42 -14.25
N ASP A 196 17.39 3.68 -14.76
CA ASP A 196 17.56 3.43 -16.20
C ASP A 196 16.63 2.32 -16.71
N ILE A 197 16.30 1.39 -15.81
CA ILE A 197 15.40 0.25 -16.06
C ILE A 197 14.41 0.18 -14.91
N ILE A 198 13.12 0.03 -15.21
CA ILE A 198 12.05 -0.13 -14.23
C ILE A 198 11.29 -1.41 -14.55
N LEU A 199 11.29 -2.36 -13.62
CA LEU A 199 10.58 -3.63 -13.78
C LEU A 199 9.37 -3.68 -12.85
N ILE A 200 8.18 -3.84 -13.42
CA ILE A 200 6.91 -3.89 -12.71
C ILE A 200 6.12 -5.16 -13.04
N PRO A 201 5.25 -5.65 -12.15
CA PRO A 201 4.49 -6.89 -12.37
C PRO A 201 3.62 -6.88 -13.62
N GLU A 202 3.12 -5.71 -14.00
CA GLU A 202 2.19 -5.53 -15.11
C GLU A 202 2.86 -5.59 -16.49
N ILE A 203 4.19 -5.47 -16.53
CA ILE A 203 5.00 -5.58 -17.76
C ILE A 203 6.04 -6.69 -17.54
N PRO A 204 5.71 -7.95 -17.90
CA PRO A 204 6.64 -9.06 -17.75
C PRO A 204 7.93 -8.85 -18.53
N TYR A 205 9.08 -8.99 -17.86
CA TYR A 205 10.37 -8.70 -18.44
C TYR A 205 10.97 -9.90 -19.20
N ASP A 206 11.82 -9.59 -20.18
CA ASP A 206 12.74 -10.50 -20.84
C ASP A 206 14.18 -10.14 -20.41
N ILE A 207 14.88 -11.10 -19.81
CA ILE A 207 16.27 -10.89 -19.33
C ILE A 207 17.19 -10.43 -20.46
N LYS A 208 16.97 -10.90 -21.70
CA LYS A 208 17.77 -10.50 -22.86
C LYS A 208 17.58 -8.99 -23.17
N LYS A 209 16.36 -8.48 -23.02
CA LYS A 209 16.06 -7.05 -23.23
C LYS A 209 16.68 -6.17 -22.14
N ILE A 210 16.74 -6.66 -20.92
CA ILE A 210 17.45 -5.99 -19.83
C ILE A 210 18.94 -5.89 -20.15
N VAL A 211 19.57 -7.01 -20.55
CA VAL A 211 20.98 -7.03 -20.94
C VAL A 211 21.25 -6.13 -22.15
N GLU A 212 20.41 -6.17 -23.19
CA GLU A 212 20.50 -5.25 -24.35
C GLU A 212 20.47 -3.77 -23.92
N ALA A 213 19.60 -3.42 -22.94
CA ALA A 213 19.51 -2.06 -22.40
C ALA A 213 20.80 -1.66 -21.65
N ILE A 214 21.37 -2.55 -20.83
CA ILE A 214 22.64 -2.33 -20.12
C ILE A 214 23.79 -2.15 -21.13
N ASP A 215 23.91 -3.04 -22.11
CA ASP A 215 24.96 -2.98 -23.15
C ASP A 215 24.88 -1.70 -23.97
N ARG A 216 23.67 -1.30 -24.38
CA ARG A 216 23.46 -0.04 -25.10
C ARG A 216 23.94 1.16 -24.30
N ARG A 217 23.65 1.22 -23.00
CA ARG A 217 24.11 2.28 -22.11
C ARG A 217 25.64 2.31 -21.99
N THR A 218 26.24 1.15 -21.80
CA THR A 218 27.70 1.01 -21.74
C THR A 218 28.37 1.49 -23.04
N LYS A 219 27.85 1.09 -24.20
CA LYS A 219 28.32 1.53 -25.51
C LYS A 219 28.19 3.05 -25.73
N ASN A 220 27.17 3.65 -25.09
CA ASN A 220 26.95 5.11 -25.11
C ASN A 220 27.78 5.85 -24.03
N GLY A 221 28.71 5.19 -23.37
CA GLY A 221 29.63 5.80 -22.40
C GLY A 221 29.12 5.86 -20.96
N SER A 222 27.94 5.30 -20.66
CA SER A 222 27.46 5.21 -19.28
C SER A 222 28.29 4.21 -18.48
N ARG A 223 28.80 4.61 -17.32
CA ARG A 223 29.67 3.78 -16.48
C ARG A 223 28.89 2.85 -15.53
N PHE A 224 27.63 3.11 -15.28
CA PHE A 224 26.78 2.33 -14.39
C PHE A 224 25.34 2.25 -14.90
N THR A 225 24.56 1.33 -14.35
CA THR A 225 23.13 1.19 -14.62
C THR A 225 22.38 0.95 -13.32
N ILE A 226 21.26 1.61 -13.12
CA ILE A 226 20.36 1.44 -11.98
C ILE A 226 19.03 0.84 -12.44
N LEU A 227 18.67 -0.28 -11.82
CA LEU A 227 17.37 -0.92 -11.99
C LEU A 227 16.51 -0.68 -10.75
N ALA A 228 15.32 -0.13 -10.92
CA ALA A 228 14.26 -0.18 -9.90
C ALA A 228 13.37 -1.39 -10.20
N VAL A 229 13.31 -2.34 -9.27
CA VAL A 229 12.62 -3.62 -9.47
C VAL A 229 11.53 -3.79 -8.44
N ALA A 230 10.28 -3.94 -8.87
CA ALA A 230 9.19 -4.28 -7.95
C ALA A 230 9.39 -5.68 -7.36
N GLU A 231 9.11 -5.86 -6.07
CA GLU A 231 9.16 -7.17 -5.41
C GLU A 231 8.31 -8.26 -6.09
N GLY A 232 7.28 -7.81 -6.83
CA GLY A 232 6.37 -8.68 -7.60
C GLY A 232 6.70 -8.74 -9.10
N ALA A 233 7.83 -8.20 -9.56
CA ALA A 233 8.22 -8.28 -10.97
C ALA A 233 8.32 -9.74 -11.43
N ILE A 234 7.92 -10.01 -12.67
CA ILE A 234 7.81 -11.38 -13.20
C ILE A 234 8.42 -11.47 -14.59
N SER A 235 9.11 -12.57 -14.90
CA SER A 235 9.64 -12.82 -16.24
C SER A 235 8.53 -13.17 -17.24
N LYS A 236 8.80 -12.99 -18.55
CA LYS A 236 7.89 -13.46 -19.60
C LYS A 236 7.65 -14.96 -19.57
N GLU A 237 8.63 -15.72 -19.17
CA GLU A 237 8.52 -17.18 -19.00
C GLU A 237 7.56 -17.51 -17.85
N ASP A 238 7.72 -16.88 -16.72
CA ASP A 238 6.89 -17.13 -15.54
C ASP A 238 5.47 -16.61 -15.69
N ALA A 239 5.29 -15.54 -16.44
CA ALA A 239 3.97 -14.99 -16.74
C ALA A 239 3.10 -15.95 -17.59
N LYS A 240 3.72 -16.92 -18.28
CA LYS A 240 3.00 -17.96 -19.04
C LYS A 240 2.51 -19.11 -18.17
N LEU A 241 3.06 -19.26 -16.95
CA LEU A 241 2.69 -20.33 -16.04
C LEU A 241 1.28 -20.13 -15.49
N SER A 242 0.56 -21.22 -15.31
CA SER A 242 -0.68 -21.17 -14.53
C SER A 242 -0.38 -20.81 -13.06
N LYS A 243 -1.38 -20.29 -12.35
CA LYS A 243 -1.24 -19.98 -10.92
C LYS A 243 -0.75 -21.15 -10.08
N LYS A 244 -1.11 -22.40 -10.47
CA LYS A 244 -0.68 -23.62 -9.78
C LYS A 244 0.79 -23.92 -10.03
N GLU A 245 1.22 -23.86 -11.28
CA GLU A 245 2.62 -24.08 -11.69
C GLU A 245 3.55 -23.02 -11.09
N TYR A 246 3.17 -21.74 -11.16
CA TYR A 246 3.93 -20.65 -10.53
C TYR A 246 4.06 -20.85 -9.02
N LYS A 247 2.97 -21.23 -8.33
CA LYS A 247 3.01 -21.52 -6.88
C LYS A 247 3.94 -22.69 -6.57
N GLU A 248 3.97 -23.73 -7.41
CA GLU A 248 4.87 -24.87 -7.21
C GLU A 248 6.33 -24.48 -7.46
N LYS A 249 6.60 -23.70 -8.51
CA LYS A 249 7.94 -23.12 -8.73
C LYS A 249 8.41 -22.32 -7.51
N MET A 250 7.56 -21.48 -6.94
CA MET A 250 7.91 -20.62 -5.79
C MET A 250 8.14 -21.37 -4.48
N LYS A 251 7.64 -22.61 -4.34
CA LYS A 251 8.00 -23.46 -3.16
C LYS A 251 9.47 -23.86 -3.13
N ASN A 252 10.06 -24.02 -4.31
CA ASN A 252 11.46 -24.43 -4.48
C ASN A 252 12.36 -23.25 -4.89
N TYR A 253 11.86 -22.02 -4.72
CA TYR A 253 12.59 -20.82 -5.13
C TYR A 253 13.82 -20.61 -4.26
N LYS A 254 14.98 -20.51 -4.90
CA LYS A 254 16.29 -20.53 -4.22
C LYS A 254 16.78 -19.16 -3.79
N TYR A 255 16.19 -18.10 -4.33
CA TYR A 255 16.65 -16.74 -4.08
C TYR A 255 15.78 -16.06 -3.02
N PRO A 256 16.36 -15.12 -2.25
CA PRO A 256 15.59 -14.32 -1.30
C PRO A 256 14.46 -13.50 -1.96
N SER A 257 14.69 -13.05 -3.20
CA SER A 257 13.71 -12.31 -4.01
C SER A 257 14.08 -12.35 -5.50
N VAL A 258 13.18 -11.83 -6.36
CA VAL A 258 13.40 -11.70 -7.81
C VAL A 258 14.65 -10.88 -8.14
N SER A 259 14.98 -9.89 -7.35
CA SER A 259 16.15 -9.03 -7.56
C SER A 259 17.48 -9.78 -7.46
N TYR A 260 17.58 -10.78 -6.58
CA TYR A 260 18.77 -11.61 -6.46
C TYR A 260 18.89 -12.59 -7.64
N GLU A 261 17.78 -13.15 -8.12
CA GLU A 261 17.78 -13.96 -9.33
C GLU A 261 18.22 -13.13 -10.56
N LEU A 262 17.66 -11.95 -10.72
CA LEU A 262 18.05 -11.01 -11.77
C LEU A 262 19.53 -10.65 -11.70
N ALA A 263 20.05 -10.37 -10.51
CA ALA A 263 21.45 -10.03 -10.32
C ALA A 263 22.38 -11.14 -10.82
N GLU A 264 22.08 -12.39 -10.45
CA GLU A 264 22.86 -13.54 -10.91
C GLU A 264 22.78 -13.73 -12.44
N GLN A 265 21.57 -13.60 -13.01
CA GLN A 265 21.37 -13.75 -14.46
C GLN A 265 22.10 -12.65 -15.24
N ILE A 266 21.98 -11.39 -14.84
CA ILE A 266 22.67 -10.26 -15.48
C ILE A 266 24.18 -10.45 -15.38
N GLN A 267 24.70 -10.78 -14.21
CA GLN A 267 26.12 -10.98 -14.00
C GLN A 267 26.68 -12.11 -14.89
N LYS A 268 25.97 -13.23 -15.02
CA LYS A 268 26.37 -14.34 -15.91
C LYS A 268 26.39 -13.95 -17.38
N MET A 269 25.46 -13.09 -17.82
CA MET A 269 25.34 -12.72 -19.22
C MET A 269 26.26 -11.56 -19.63
N THR A 270 26.54 -10.63 -18.71
CA THR A 270 27.31 -9.41 -19.01
C THR A 270 28.74 -9.44 -18.49
N GLY A 271 29.03 -10.32 -17.54
CA GLY A 271 30.29 -10.29 -16.78
C GLY A 271 30.45 -9.12 -15.82
N THR A 272 29.45 -8.22 -15.76
CA THR A 272 29.48 -7.02 -14.91
C THR A 272 29.02 -7.38 -13.49
N GLU A 273 29.70 -6.84 -12.49
CA GLU A 273 29.28 -7.02 -11.08
C GLU A 273 27.94 -6.34 -10.84
N VAL A 274 27.00 -7.07 -10.23
CA VAL A 274 25.66 -6.58 -9.88
C VAL A 274 25.48 -6.58 -8.37
N ARG A 275 24.97 -5.48 -7.83
CA ARG A 275 24.66 -5.32 -6.41
C ARG A 275 23.15 -5.10 -6.21
N VAL A 276 22.61 -5.70 -5.15
CA VAL A 276 21.18 -5.60 -4.78
C VAL A 276 21.06 -4.83 -3.48
N THR A 277 20.15 -3.88 -3.47
CA THR A 277 19.71 -3.15 -2.28
C THR A 277 18.22 -3.35 -2.09
N VAL A 278 17.82 -3.79 -0.91
CA VAL A 278 16.41 -4.02 -0.55
C VAL A 278 16.05 -3.11 0.63
N PRO A 279 15.49 -1.92 0.40
CA PRO A 279 15.02 -1.04 1.49
C PRO A 279 13.97 -1.70 2.39
N GLY A 280 13.14 -2.59 1.82
CA GLY A 280 12.17 -3.39 2.56
C GLY A 280 11.21 -2.52 3.39
N HIS A 281 11.02 -2.90 4.67
CA HIS A 281 10.06 -2.24 5.55
C HIS A 281 10.39 -0.79 5.92
N THR A 282 11.59 -0.26 5.62
CA THR A 282 11.87 1.17 5.78
C THR A 282 10.90 2.02 4.97
N GLN A 283 10.41 1.51 3.84
CA GLN A 283 9.41 2.16 2.99
C GLN A 283 8.05 2.38 3.68
N ARG A 284 7.79 1.71 4.81
CA ARG A 284 6.58 1.88 5.65
C ARG A 284 6.80 2.79 6.86
N GLY A 285 8.06 3.05 7.20
CA GLY A 285 8.46 3.73 8.43
C GLY A 285 8.58 5.24 8.29
N GLY A 286 8.92 5.88 9.40
CA GLY A 286 9.17 7.32 9.46
C GLY A 286 7.92 8.20 9.52
N SER A 287 8.12 9.49 9.45
CA SER A 287 7.05 10.49 9.42
C SER A 287 6.39 10.57 8.06
N PRO A 288 5.08 10.82 7.98
CA PRO A 288 4.42 11.06 6.71
C PRO A 288 4.96 12.34 6.06
N CYS A 289 5.16 12.32 4.74
CA CYS A 289 5.52 13.51 3.99
C CYS A 289 4.40 14.56 4.02
N PRO A 290 4.70 15.85 3.72
CA PRO A 290 3.70 16.92 3.77
C PRO A 290 2.46 16.64 2.92
N TYR A 291 2.63 16.02 1.75
CA TYR A 291 1.51 15.65 0.89
C TYR A 291 0.56 14.68 1.61
N ASP A 292 1.08 13.59 2.15
CA ASP A 292 0.27 12.58 2.84
C ASP A 292 -0.40 13.11 4.11
N ARG A 293 0.25 14.03 4.85
CA ARG A 293 -0.36 14.68 6.03
C ARG A 293 -1.63 15.43 5.65
N VAL A 294 -1.56 16.23 4.59
CA VAL A 294 -2.71 17.00 4.10
C VAL A 294 -3.76 16.06 3.52
N PHE A 295 -3.34 15.15 2.65
CA PHE A 295 -4.22 14.23 1.94
C PHE A 295 -4.99 13.32 2.91
N ALA A 296 -4.30 12.64 3.82
CA ALA A 296 -4.92 11.78 4.81
C ALA A 296 -5.86 12.56 5.75
N SER A 297 -5.48 13.78 6.16
CA SER A 297 -6.35 14.64 6.98
C SER A 297 -7.64 15.03 6.24
N ARG A 298 -7.57 15.34 4.95
CA ARG A 298 -8.74 15.67 4.12
C ARG A 298 -9.69 14.47 3.99
N LEU A 299 -9.15 13.28 3.68
CA LEU A 299 -9.97 12.06 3.61
C LEU A 299 -10.60 11.75 4.97
N GLY A 300 -9.86 11.90 6.06
CA GLY A 300 -10.37 11.73 7.41
C GLY A 300 -11.48 12.72 7.75
N ALA A 301 -11.31 13.99 7.41
CA ALA A 301 -12.34 15.02 7.64
C ALA A 301 -13.65 14.72 6.89
N GLU A 302 -13.55 14.29 5.63
CA GLU A 302 -14.73 13.87 4.87
C GLU A 302 -15.43 12.65 5.48
N ALA A 303 -14.66 11.65 5.95
CA ALA A 303 -15.25 10.52 6.69
C ALA A 303 -16.01 11.00 7.94
N GLY A 304 -15.46 11.98 8.68
CA GLY A 304 -16.15 12.62 9.79
C GLY A 304 -17.45 13.35 9.37
N ALA A 305 -17.42 14.04 8.24
CA ALA A 305 -18.59 14.72 7.69
C ALA A 305 -19.69 13.72 7.27
N LEU A 306 -19.33 12.59 6.67
CA LEU A 306 -20.28 11.51 6.33
C LEU A 306 -20.93 10.92 7.60
N ILE A 307 -20.16 10.70 8.66
CA ILE A 307 -20.70 10.24 9.95
C ILE A 307 -21.73 11.21 10.51
N LEU A 308 -21.45 12.52 10.45
CA LEU A 308 -22.39 13.54 10.94
C LEU A 308 -23.68 13.57 10.14
N LYS A 309 -23.61 13.31 8.83
CA LYS A 309 -24.77 13.20 7.92
C LYS A 309 -25.52 11.88 8.05
N GLY A 310 -24.95 10.85 8.73
CA GLY A 310 -25.53 9.52 8.78
C GLY A 310 -25.37 8.73 7.46
N GLU A 311 -24.38 9.06 6.65
CA GLU A 311 -24.10 8.41 5.37
C GLU A 311 -22.99 7.36 5.56
N TYR A 312 -23.30 6.09 5.29
CA TYR A 312 -22.42 4.96 5.52
C TYR A 312 -22.34 4.03 4.30
N GLY A 313 -21.44 3.06 4.33
CA GLY A 313 -21.27 2.07 3.27
C GLY A 313 -20.31 2.49 2.16
N PHE A 314 -19.48 3.49 2.40
CA PHE A 314 -18.58 4.07 1.40
C PHE A 314 -17.10 3.98 1.82
N MET A 315 -16.23 3.90 0.82
CA MET A 315 -14.84 4.35 0.91
C MET A 315 -14.79 5.83 0.54
N VAL A 316 -14.11 6.63 1.37
CA VAL A 316 -13.75 8.01 1.00
C VAL A 316 -12.56 7.95 0.07
N GLY A 317 -12.79 8.08 -1.22
CA GLY A 317 -11.79 8.04 -2.27
C GLY A 317 -11.38 9.42 -2.78
N TYR A 318 -10.49 9.44 -3.77
CA TYR A 318 -10.01 10.64 -4.44
C TYR A 318 -9.96 10.38 -5.94
N LYS A 319 -10.72 11.13 -6.74
CA LYS A 319 -10.76 11.03 -8.20
C LYS A 319 -10.78 12.41 -8.83
N ASN A 320 -10.01 12.60 -9.88
CA ASN A 320 -9.98 13.86 -10.64
C ASN A 320 -9.77 15.09 -9.74
N ARG A 321 -8.88 14.98 -8.75
CA ARG A 321 -8.55 16.04 -7.75
C ARG A 321 -9.66 16.35 -6.74
N GLU A 322 -10.72 15.57 -6.69
CA GLU A 322 -11.84 15.71 -5.76
C GLU A 322 -11.95 14.52 -4.81
N ILE A 323 -12.44 14.76 -3.60
CA ILE A 323 -12.80 13.71 -2.67
C ILE A 323 -14.18 13.19 -3.05
N VAL A 324 -14.29 11.87 -3.18
CA VAL A 324 -15.51 11.20 -3.65
C VAL A 324 -15.94 10.08 -2.68
N LYS A 325 -17.23 9.78 -2.68
CA LYS A 325 -17.79 8.59 -2.03
C LYS A 325 -17.81 7.45 -3.04
N VAL A 326 -17.20 6.34 -2.70
CA VAL A 326 -17.19 5.12 -3.54
C VAL A 326 -17.88 4.00 -2.78
N PRO A 327 -18.97 3.42 -3.29
CA PRO A 327 -19.66 2.30 -2.66
C PRO A 327 -18.71 1.15 -2.37
N LEU A 328 -18.78 0.55 -1.17
CA LEU A 328 -17.84 -0.50 -0.76
C LEU A 328 -17.91 -1.76 -1.64
N GLU A 329 -19.07 -2.07 -2.20
CA GLU A 329 -19.24 -3.17 -3.18
C GLU A 329 -18.45 -2.95 -4.48
N GLU A 330 -18.21 -1.72 -4.86
CA GLU A 330 -17.40 -1.38 -6.04
C GLU A 330 -15.90 -1.51 -5.78
N VAL A 331 -15.47 -1.34 -4.53
CA VAL A 331 -14.07 -1.39 -4.10
C VAL A 331 -13.62 -2.80 -3.75
N ALA A 332 -14.48 -3.53 -3.02
CA ALA A 332 -14.13 -4.81 -2.42
C ALA A 332 -13.72 -5.86 -3.46
N GLY A 333 -12.47 -6.30 -3.37
CA GLY A 333 -11.95 -7.39 -4.21
C GLY A 333 -11.43 -6.98 -5.57
N LYS A 334 -11.53 -5.73 -5.95
CA LYS A 334 -10.92 -5.20 -7.18
C LYS A 334 -9.53 -4.67 -6.87
N LEU A 335 -8.63 -4.87 -7.82
CA LEU A 335 -7.25 -4.38 -7.74
C LEU A 335 -7.05 -3.33 -8.82
N LYS A 336 -6.45 -2.20 -8.46
CA LYS A 336 -6.01 -1.18 -9.40
C LYS A 336 -4.57 -1.49 -9.79
N MET A 337 -4.33 -1.74 -11.07
CA MET A 337 -3.03 -2.07 -11.64
C MET A 337 -2.53 -0.95 -12.54
N VAL A 338 -1.21 -0.87 -12.72
CA VAL A 338 -0.61 0.02 -13.73
C VAL A 338 -0.98 -0.49 -15.11
N SER A 339 -1.63 0.33 -15.93
CA SER A 339 -1.84 -0.03 -17.33
C SER A 339 -0.50 0.10 -18.10
N PRO A 340 -0.05 -0.93 -18.82
CA PRO A 340 1.12 -0.83 -19.69
C PRO A 340 1.00 0.29 -20.74
N ASP A 341 -0.24 0.65 -21.11
CA ASP A 341 -0.55 1.70 -22.06
C ASP A 341 -0.84 3.06 -21.42
N SER A 342 -0.64 3.20 -20.09
CA SER A 342 -0.83 4.48 -19.40
C SER A 342 0.18 5.53 -19.84
N ASP A 343 -0.20 6.80 -19.74
CA ASP A 343 0.66 7.91 -20.16
C ASP A 343 1.98 7.91 -19.39
N ILE A 344 1.97 7.65 -18.09
CA ILE A 344 3.20 7.61 -17.29
C ILE A 344 4.19 6.52 -17.75
N VAL A 345 3.72 5.37 -18.22
CA VAL A 345 4.58 4.32 -18.78
C VAL A 345 5.13 4.74 -20.14
N LYS A 346 4.29 5.34 -20.99
CA LYS A 346 4.73 5.89 -22.29
C LYS A 346 5.76 7.00 -22.11
N GLU A 347 5.50 7.93 -21.20
CA GLU A 347 6.42 9.03 -20.88
C GLU A 347 7.75 8.51 -20.32
N ALA A 348 7.74 7.50 -19.44
CA ALA A 348 8.95 6.85 -18.97
C ALA A 348 9.76 6.24 -20.12
N LYS A 349 9.10 5.56 -21.08
CA LYS A 349 9.75 5.03 -22.29
C LYS A 349 10.29 6.16 -23.19
N MET A 350 9.58 7.28 -23.33
CA MET A 350 10.06 8.46 -24.08
C MET A 350 11.31 9.08 -23.42
N LEU A 351 11.45 9.00 -22.12
CA LEU A 351 12.65 9.41 -21.37
C LEU A 351 13.82 8.40 -21.51
N GLY A 352 13.61 7.30 -22.24
CA GLY A 352 14.63 6.28 -22.47
C GLY A 352 14.71 5.18 -21.41
N ILE A 353 13.77 5.14 -20.46
CA ILE A 353 13.69 4.12 -19.43
C ILE A 353 13.20 2.81 -20.07
N SER A 354 13.92 1.70 -19.83
CA SER A 354 13.55 0.37 -20.28
C SER A 354 12.66 -0.33 -19.27
N PHE A 355 11.67 -1.07 -19.74
CA PHE A 355 10.87 -1.97 -18.90
C PHE A 355 11.23 -3.45 -19.10
N GLY A 356 12.27 -3.73 -19.90
CA GLY A 356 12.67 -5.10 -20.22
C GLY A 356 11.68 -5.82 -21.13
N ASP A 357 10.85 -5.12 -21.89
CA ASP A 357 9.78 -5.65 -22.76
C ASP A 357 10.13 -5.68 -24.26
#